data_3cb40f90b0d7f43e621bed5ab57908ee
#
_entry.id   3cb40f90b0d7f43e621bed5ab57908ee
#
_cell.length_a   1.000
_cell.length_b   1.000
_cell.length_c   1.000
_cell.angle_alpha   90.00
_cell.angle_beta   90.00
_cell.angle_gamma   90.00
#
_symmetry.space_group_name_H-M   'P 1'
#
loop_
_entity.id
_entity.type
_entity.pdbx_description
1 polymer ?
#
loop_
_entity_poly.entity_id
_entity_poly.type
_entity_poly.pdbx_seq_one_letter_code
_entity_poly.pdbx_strand_id
1 'polypeptide(L)'
;MSTDPNNLIAFQGELGANGDMACRAVRGDMETLPCHTFEETFAAVRDGKAKYLMIPIDNTVAGRVADIHHLLPDSGLHIVGEHFQRVEHHLLAVKGTKLDQLTHVHSHVHALNQCRNVIKDLGLEPMIHVDTAAAARDIAERGEKAHAAIASDLAGEIYGLESLCGNIEDAEHNTTRFLLMAKDALDIAPDDGDIMTSFVFRVRNVPAALYKALGGFATNGINMVKLESYLVGGGFIAAQFYAEVDGHPENRGLRLALEELSFFT
;
A
#
# COMPACT_ATOMS: atom_id res chain seq x y z
N MET A 1 14.09 -16.13 -12.00
CA MET A 1 13.20 -14.98 -12.21
C MET A 1 12.91 -14.87 -13.69
N SER A 2 11.65 -14.71 -14.06
CA SER A 2 11.25 -14.48 -15.45
C SER A 2 11.97 -13.25 -16.00
N THR A 3 12.42 -13.32 -17.24
CA THR A 3 12.97 -12.17 -17.97
C THR A 3 11.89 -11.50 -18.84
N ASP A 4 10.68 -12.07 -18.86
CA ASP A 4 9.54 -11.48 -19.60
C ASP A 4 8.82 -10.44 -18.73
N PRO A 5 8.91 -9.15 -19.07
CA PRO A 5 8.22 -8.09 -18.32
C PRO A 5 6.70 -8.30 -18.22
N ASN A 6 6.09 -8.99 -19.20
CA ASN A 6 4.65 -9.26 -19.20
C ASN A 6 4.23 -10.27 -18.12
N ASN A 7 5.19 -10.97 -17.53
CA ASN A 7 4.96 -11.93 -16.44
C ASN A 7 5.43 -11.39 -15.07
N LEU A 8 5.70 -10.08 -14.97
CA LEU A 8 6.21 -9.47 -13.72
C LEU A 8 5.22 -8.44 -13.17
N ILE A 9 5.06 -8.48 -11.84
CA ILE A 9 4.37 -7.48 -11.04
C ILE A 9 5.34 -6.89 -10.01
N ALA A 10 5.61 -5.59 -10.09
CA ALA A 10 6.54 -4.89 -9.22
C ALA A 10 5.85 -4.46 -7.92
N PHE A 11 6.58 -4.49 -6.81
CA PHE A 11 6.14 -3.99 -5.52
C PHE A 11 7.32 -3.43 -4.73
N GLN A 12 7.07 -2.55 -3.76
CA GLN A 12 8.12 -2.04 -2.89
C GLN A 12 8.30 -2.96 -1.68
N GLY A 13 9.55 -3.32 -1.38
CA GLY A 13 9.96 -4.15 -0.25
C GLY A 13 10.67 -5.43 -0.68
N GLU A 14 10.80 -6.35 0.25
CA GLU A 14 11.44 -7.66 0.06
C GLU A 14 10.39 -8.77 -0.16
N LEU A 15 10.83 -9.91 -0.69
CA LEU A 15 9.96 -11.09 -0.82
C LEU A 15 9.42 -11.49 0.55
N GLY A 16 8.13 -11.80 0.61
CA GLY A 16 7.41 -12.08 1.86
C GLY A 16 6.83 -10.85 2.56
N ALA A 17 7.07 -9.62 2.07
CA ALA A 17 6.38 -8.43 2.58
C ALA A 17 4.88 -8.44 2.19
N ASN A 18 4.06 -7.60 2.86
CA ASN A 18 2.63 -7.48 2.54
C ASN A 18 2.38 -7.10 1.07
N GLY A 19 3.28 -6.34 0.45
CA GLY A 19 3.24 -6.03 -0.99
C GLY A 19 3.40 -7.27 -1.86
N ASP A 20 4.32 -8.18 -1.52
CA ASP A 20 4.49 -9.48 -2.20
C ASP A 20 3.25 -10.36 -2.03
N MET A 21 2.69 -10.42 -0.82
CA MET A 21 1.45 -11.16 -0.54
C MET A 21 0.29 -10.65 -1.39
N ALA A 22 0.12 -9.32 -1.47
CA ALA A 22 -0.90 -8.69 -2.30
C ALA A 22 -0.73 -9.00 -3.81
N CYS A 23 0.52 -8.99 -4.31
CA CYS A 23 0.83 -9.39 -5.69
C CYS A 23 0.39 -10.83 -5.96
N ARG A 24 0.77 -11.76 -5.09
CA ARG A 24 0.45 -13.19 -5.20
C ARG A 24 -1.05 -13.47 -5.10
N ALA A 25 -1.77 -12.72 -4.25
CA ALA A 25 -3.21 -12.85 -4.09
C ALA A 25 -3.98 -12.42 -5.34
N VAL A 26 -3.54 -11.34 -6.00
CA VAL A 26 -4.23 -10.77 -7.17
C VAL A 26 -3.77 -11.40 -8.49
N ARG A 27 -2.49 -11.70 -8.60
CA ARG A 27 -1.85 -12.21 -9.81
C ARG A 27 -0.92 -13.40 -9.49
N GLY A 28 -1.50 -14.46 -8.92
CA GLY A 28 -0.77 -15.69 -8.59
C GLY A 28 -0.16 -16.41 -9.80
N ASP A 29 -0.53 -16.01 -11.02
CA ASP A 29 0.01 -16.44 -12.29
C ASP A 29 1.30 -15.72 -12.69
N MET A 30 1.68 -14.64 -12.00
CA MET A 30 2.83 -13.79 -12.31
C MET A 30 3.93 -13.92 -11.25
N GLU A 31 5.18 -13.63 -11.65
CA GLU A 31 6.29 -13.52 -10.71
C GLU A 31 6.34 -12.11 -10.10
N THR A 32 6.73 -12.03 -8.83
CA THR A 32 6.84 -10.76 -8.12
C THR A 32 8.25 -10.17 -8.27
N LEU A 33 8.32 -8.86 -8.52
CA LEU A 33 9.57 -8.09 -8.68
C LEU A 33 9.74 -7.13 -7.50
N PRO A 34 10.58 -7.46 -6.51
CA PRO A 34 10.86 -6.57 -5.38
C PRO A 34 11.66 -5.34 -5.85
N CYS A 35 11.27 -4.16 -5.38
CA CYS A 35 11.93 -2.88 -5.60
C CYS A 35 12.27 -2.23 -4.25
N HIS A 36 13.39 -1.52 -4.16
CA HIS A 36 13.83 -0.92 -2.90
C HIS A 36 12.99 0.30 -2.51
N THR A 37 12.53 1.07 -3.49
CA THR A 37 11.74 2.29 -3.25
C THR A 37 10.46 2.30 -4.06
N PHE A 38 9.52 3.17 -3.68
CA PHE A 38 8.31 3.39 -4.46
C PHE A 38 8.63 3.97 -5.85
N GLU A 39 9.60 4.87 -5.94
CA GLU A 39 10.06 5.45 -7.21
C GLU A 39 10.55 4.36 -8.17
N GLU A 40 11.34 3.40 -7.67
CA GLU A 40 11.80 2.25 -8.47
C GLU A 40 10.63 1.37 -8.91
N THR A 41 9.62 1.18 -8.04
CA THR A 41 8.41 0.40 -8.35
C THR A 41 7.62 1.05 -9.49
N PHE A 42 7.40 2.36 -9.42
CA PHE A 42 6.74 3.11 -10.51
C PHE A 42 7.58 3.09 -11.80
N ALA A 43 8.89 3.26 -11.68
CA ALA A 43 9.81 3.21 -12.81
C ALA A 43 9.80 1.84 -13.49
N ALA A 44 9.69 0.74 -12.73
CA ALA A 44 9.68 -0.61 -13.28
C ALA A 44 8.55 -0.80 -14.31
N VAL A 45 7.36 -0.28 -14.07
CA VAL A 45 6.24 -0.35 -15.03
C VAL A 45 6.38 0.69 -16.13
N ARG A 46 6.72 1.91 -15.80
CA ARG A 46 6.89 2.99 -16.78
C ARG A 46 7.96 2.65 -17.82
N ASP A 47 9.07 2.04 -17.38
CA ASP A 47 10.19 1.63 -18.23
C ASP A 47 9.96 0.27 -18.91
N GLY A 48 8.83 -0.39 -18.66
CA GLY A 48 8.48 -1.67 -19.28
C GLY A 48 9.27 -2.87 -18.73
N LYS A 49 9.77 -2.79 -17.48
CA LYS A 49 10.44 -3.91 -16.78
C LYS A 49 9.44 -4.84 -16.10
N ALA A 50 8.23 -4.34 -15.79
CA ALA A 50 7.12 -5.10 -15.26
C ALA A 50 5.82 -4.61 -15.91
N LYS A 51 4.82 -5.50 -16.01
CA LYS A 51 3.50 -5.18 -16.57
C LYS A 51 2.65 -4.39 -15.59
N TYR A 52 2.69 -4.77 -14.33
CA TYR A 52 1.91 -4.17 -13.25
C TYR A 52 2.82 -3.73 -12.11
N LEU A 53 2.30 -2.82 -11.30
CA LEU A 53 2.81 -2.57 -9.96
C LEU A 53 1.68 -2.68 -8.92
N MET A 54 2.07 -3.06 -7.70
CA MET A 54 1.21 -3.14 -6.53
C MET A 54 1.76 -2.19 -5.47
N ILE A 55 0.97 -1.18 -5.08
CA ILE A 55 1.40 -0.17 -4.11
C ILE A 55 0.38 0.00 -2.98
N PRO A 56 0.81 0.14 -1.72
CA PRO A 56 -0.09 0.42 -0.62
C PRO A 56 -0.56 1.88 -0.70
N ILE A 57 -1.86 2.15 -0.55
CA ILE A 57 -2.40 3.52 -0.52
C ILE A 57 -2.86 3.93 0.87
N ASP A 58 -3.47 3.03 1.60
CA ASP A 58 -4.01 3.24 2.94
C ASP A 58 -3.84 2.00 3.83
N ASN A 59 -3.76 2.23 5.14
CA ASN A 59 -3.84 1.18 6.15
C ASN A 59 -4.80 1.60 7.26
N THR A 60 -5.65 0.68 7.72
CA THR A 60 -6.71 0.99 8.71
C THR A 60 -6.18 1.41 10.08
N VAL A 61 -4.93 1.11 10.39
CA VAL A 61 -4.27 1.44 11.68
C VAL A 61 -3.25 2.58 11.51
N ALA A 62 -2.42 2.50 10.47
CA ALA A 62 -1.34 3.47 10.23
C ALA A 62 -1.78 4.71 9.43
N GLY A 63 -2.96 4.66 8.78
CA GLY A 63 -3.46 5.73 7.96
C GLY A 63 -2.89 5.70 6.52
N ARG A 64 -2.84 6.87 5.88
CA ARG A 64 -2.38 6.99 4.49
C ARG A 64 -0.89 6.74 4.32
N VAL A 65 -0.51 6.21 3.16
CA VAL A 65 0.89 6.11 2.73
C VAL A 65 1.25 7.38 1.96
N ALA A 66 1.81 8.37 2.67
CA ALA A 66 2.00 9.73 2.14
C ALA A 66 2.86 9.79 0.87
N ASP A 67 3.91 8.98 0.77
CA ASP A 67 4.87 8.98 -0.35
C ASP A 67 4.20 8.63 -1.68
N ILE A 68 3.25 7.69 -1.67
CA ILE A 68 2.51 7.27 -2.87
C ILE A 68 1.75 8.44 -3.49
N HIS A 69 1.15 9.26 -2.66
CA HIS A 69 0.34 10.37 -3.11
C HIS A 69 1.14 11.46 -3.85
N HIS A 70 2.44 11.56 -3.61
CA HIS A 70 3.32 12.46 -4.38
C HIS A 70 3.71 11.87 -5.74
N LEU A 71 3.74 10.54 -5.85
CA LEU A 71 4.14 9.84 -7.08
C LEU A 71 2.98 9.61 -8.06
N LEU A 72 1.76 9.41 -7.53
CA LEU A 72 0.57 9.10 -8.33
C LEU A 72 0.27 10.13 -9.43
N PRO A 73 0.22 11.48 -9.17
CA PRO A 73 -0.23 12.46 -10.15
C PRO A 73 0.62 12.50 -11.42
N ASP A 74 1.92 12.28 -11.28
CA ASP A 74 2.89 12.41 -12.37
C ASP A 74 3.42 11.04 -12.85
N SER A 75 2.78 9.95 -12.41
CA SER A 75 3.24 8.59 -12.72
C SER A 75 3.08 8.22 -14.19
N GLY A 76 2.05 8.75 -14.87
CA GLY A 76 1.64 8.32 -16.20
C GLY A 76 1.06 6.90 -16.24
N LEU A 77 0.65 6.36 -15.09
CA LEU A 77 0.06 5.04 -14.95
C LEU A 77 -1.41 5.14 -14.54
N HIS A 78 -2.17 4.07 -14.83
CA HIS A 78 -3.59 3.97 -14.54
C HIS A 78 -3.84 2.97 -13.41
N ILE A 79 -4.77 3.28 -12.52
CA ILE A 79 -5.29 2.35 -11.53
C ILE A 79 -6.20 1.37 -12.29
N VAL A 80 -5.88 0.07 -12.19
CA VAL A 80 -6.60 -0.99 -12.90
C VAL A 80 -7.23 -2.02 -11.93
N GLY A 81 -7.10 -1.80 -10.64
CA GLY A 81 -7.71 -2.62 -9.61
C GLY A 81 -7.24 -2.23 -8.22
N GLU A 82 -7.84 -2.88 -7.24
CA GLU A 82 -7.47 -2.72 -5.83
C GLU A 82 -7.50 -4.07 -5.11
N HIS A 83 -6.78 -4.14 -4.00
CA HIS A 83 -6.77 -5.32 -3.14
C HIS A 83 -6.67 -4.89 -1.67
N PHE A 84 -7.42 -5.59 -0.82
CA PHE A 84 -7.41 -5.40 0.63
C PHE A 84 -6.66 -6.56 1.28
N GLN A 85 -5.43 -6.31 1.68
CA GLN A 85 -4.57 -7.28 2.33
C GLN A 85 -4.67 -7.16 3.84
N ARG A 86 -5.17 -8.20 4.51
CA ARG A 86 -5.09 -8.28 5.96
C ARG A 86 -3.62 -8.40 6.36
N VAL A 87 -3.21 -7.59 7.34
CA VAL A 87 -1.86 -7.60 7.90
C VAL A 87 -1.88 -8.47 9.16
N GLU A 88 -1.23 -9.60 9.09
CA GLU A 88 -1.03 -10.53 10.19
C GLU A 88 0.46 -10.58 10.51
N HIS A 89 0.79 -10.42 11.78
CA HIS A 89 2.16 -10.41 12.25
C HIS A 89 2.49 -11.70 12.99
N HIS A 90 3.64 -12.27 12.65
CA HIS A 90 4.18 -13.48 13.29
C HIS A 90 5.51 -13.16 13.97
N LEU A 91 5.75 -13.76 15.13
CA LEU A 91 7.05 -13.75 15.78
C LEU A 91 7.89 -14.90 15.21
N LEU A 92 8.80 -14.55 14.32
CA LEU A 92 9.61 -15.48 13.55
C LEU A 92 11.01 -15.62 14.15
N ALA A 93 11.49 -16.84 14.29
CA ALA A 93 12.84 -17.11 14.80
C ALA A 93 13.50 -18.27 14.08
N VAL A 94 14.79 -18.47 14.30
CA VAL A 94 15.56 -19.62 13.80
C VAL A 94 14.95 -20.92 14.35
N LYS A 95 14.83 -21.94 13.52
CA LYS A 95 14.20 -23.23 13.89
C LYS A 95 14.75 -23.81 15.18
N GLY A 96 13.83 -24.26 16.02
CA GLY A 96 14.14 -24.82 17.34
C GLY A 96 14.54 -23.80 18.40
N THR A 97 14.23 -22.52 18.18
CA THR A 97 14.27 -21.45 19.18
C THR A 97 13.06 -21.58 20.12
N LYS A 98 13.26 -21.34 21.41
CA LYS A 98 12.17 -21.24 22.40
C LYS A 98 11.93 -19.78 22.80
N LEU A 99 10.70 -19.46 23.20
CA LEU A 99 10.34 -18.10 23.59
C LEU A 99 11.21 -17.53 24.73
N ASP A 100 11.62 -18.38 25.68
CA ASP A 100 12.45 -17.99 26.82
C ASP A 100 13.92 -17.71 26.46
N GLN A 101 14.34 -18.00 25.25
CA GLN A 101 15.68 -17.70 24.72
C GLN A 101 15.76 -16.34 24.05
N LEU A 102 14.60 -15.77 23.70
CA LEU A 102 14.54 -14.50 22.98
C LEU A 102 14.85 -13.32 23.91
N THR A 103 15.63 -12.38 23.40
CA THR A 103 15.95 -11.11 24.06
C THR A 103 15.66 -9.90 23.20
N HIS A 104 15.71 -10.05 21.87
CA HIS A 104 15.52 -8.95 20.92
C HIS A 104 14.50 -9.32 19.85
N VAL A 105 13.77 -8.32 19.38
CA VAL A 105 12.84 -8.45 18.26
C VAL A 105 13.05 -7.34 17.23
N HIS A 106 13.19 -7.72 15.97
CA HIS A 106 13.51 -6.84 14.85
C HIS A 106 12.31 -6.68 13.95
N SER A 107 11.96 -5.45 13.57
CA SER A 107 10.96 -5.17 12.54
C SER A 107 10.94 -3.70 12.14
N HIS A 108 10.10 -3.38 11.15
CA HIS A 108 9.76 -2.00 10.84
C HIS A 108 9.04 -1.33 12.02
N VAL A 109 9.28 -0.04 12.22
CA VAL A 109 8.72 0.73 13.35
C VAL A 109 7.20 0.61 13.49
N HIS A 110 6.47 0.56 12.38
CA HIS A 110 5.01 0.39 12.40
C HIS A 110 4.59 -0.99 12.94
N ALA A 111 5.25 -2.06 12.53
CA ALA A 111 4.96 -3.41 13.03
C ALA A 111 5.31 -3.56 14.51
N LEU A 112 6.45 -3.02 14.96
CA LEU A 112 6.80 -2.97 16.39
C LEU A 112 5.75 -2.23 17.20
N ASN A 113 5.23 -1.11 16.67
CA ASN A 113 4.17 -0.33 17.32
C ASN A 113 2.79 -1.02 17.31
N GLN A 114 2.57 -1.98 16.43
CA GLN A 114 1.35 -2.77 16.32
C GLN A 114 1.38 -4.06 17.14
N CYS A 115 2.53 -4.44 17.74
CA CYS A 115 2.73 -5.66 18.51
C CYS A 115 3.31 -5.38 19.91
N ARG A 116 2.96 -4.25 20.50
CA ARG A 116 3.53 -3.79 21.79
C ARG A 116 3.22 -4.72 22.94
N ASN A 117 2.04 -5.33 22.95
CA ASN A 117 1.62 -6.21 24.03
C ASN A 117 2.53 -7.44 24.10
N VAL A 118 2.73 -8.15 22.99
CA VAL A 118 3.61 -9.33 22.94
C VAL A 118 5.06 -8.97 23.24
N ILE A 119 5.56 -7.85 22.70
CA ILE A 119 6.94 -7.38 22.97
C ILE A 119 7.15 -7.15 24.46
N LYS A 120 6.18 -6.49 25.12
CA LYS A 120 6.22 -6.21 26.56
C LYS A 120 6.10 -7.50 27.40
N ASP A 121 5.15 -8.37 27.06
CA ASP A 121 4.86 -9.58 27.84
C ASP A 121 6.03 -10.58 27.78
N LEU A 122 6.76 -10.63 26.69
CA LEU A 122 7.95 -11.44 26.52
C LEU A 122 9.25 -10.73 26.96
N GLY A 123 9.16 -9.44 27.35
CA GLY A 123 10.32 -8.64 27.79
C GLY A 123 11.37 -8.43 26.72
N LEU A 124 10.96 -8.36 25.43
CA LEU A 124 11.88 -8.23 24.30
C LEU A 124 12.32 -6.78 24.08
N GLU A 125 13.59 -6.61 23.67
CA GLU A 125 14.12 -5.32 23.24
C GLU A 125 13.80 -5.08 21.77
N PRO A 126 13.01 -4.04 21.40
CA PRO A 126 12.66 -3.76 20.00
C PRO A 126 13.81 -3.09 19.25
N MET A 127 14.16 -3.68 18.10
CA MET A 127 15.20 -3.20 17.19
C MET A 127 14.57 -2.77 15.87
N ILE A 128 14.70 -1.48 15.52
CA ILE A 128 14.10 -0.92 14.30
C ILE A 128 14.87 -1.41 13.08
N HIS A 129 14.12 -1.91 12.10
CA HIS A 129 14.60 -2.30 10.78
C HIS A 129 13.85 -1.54 9.68
N VAL A 130 14.42 -1.49 8.48
CA VAL A 130 13.84 -0.76 7.34
C VAL A 130 12.55 -1.39 6.79
N ASP A 131 12.43 -2.72 6.91
CA ASP A 131 11.32 -3.51 6.37
C ASP A 131 11.11 -4.76 7.23
N THR A 132 9.86 -5.26 7.30
CA THR A 132 9.51 -6.44 8.11
C THR A 132 10.11 -7.72 7.54
N ALA A 133 10.02 -7.95 6.23
CA ALA A 133 10.56 -9.14 5.59
C ALA A 133 12.09 -9.11 5.51
N ALA A 134 12.69 -7.91 5.34
CA ALA A 134 14.14 -7.74 5.46
C ALA A 134 14.64 -8.07 6.86
N ALA A 135 13.89 -7.73 7.92
CA ALA A 135 14.23 -8.17 9.27
C ALA A 135 14.23 -9.69 9.40
N ALA A 136 13.22 -10.36 8.82
CA ALA A 136 13.16 -11.83 8.82
C ALA A 136 14.36 -12.46 8.08
N ARG A 137 14.73 -11.92 6.91
CA ARG A 137 15.93 -12.36 6.18
C ARG A 137 17.19 -12.26 7.05
N ASP A 138 17.39 -11.10 7.67
CA ASP A 138 18.59 -10.83 8.47
C ASP A 138 18.65 -11.73 9.71
N ILE A 139 17.52 -12.06 10.34
CA ILE A 139 17.47 -13.04 11.44
C ILE A 139 17.83 -14.44 10.95
N ALA A 140 17.35 -14.83 9.78
CA ALA A 140 17.70 -16.12 9.18
C ALA A 140 19.22 -16.23 8.90
N GLU A 141 19.82 -15.15 8.34
CA GLU A 141 21.25 -15.10 8.05
C GLU A 141 22.12 -15.11 9.31
N ARG A 142 21.71 -14.42 10.38
CA ARG A 142 22.43 -14.42 11.68
C ARG A 142 22.45 -15.80 12.33
N GLY A 143 21.37 -16.56 12.25
CA GLY A 143 21.26 -17.88 12.86
C GLY A 143 21.25 -17.87 14.39
N GLU A 144 21.03 -16.73 15.05
CA GLU A 144 21.10 -16.55 16.50
C GLU A 144 19.74 -16.75 17.16
N LYS A 145 19.67 -17.61 18.18
CA LYS A 145 18.41 -17.92 18.89
C LYS A 145 17.93 -16.83 19.84
N ALA A 146 18.75 -15.83 20.14
CA ALA A 146 18.38 -14.71 20.99
C ALA A 146 17.57 -13.63 20.26
N HIS A 147 17.46 -13.71 18.94
CA HIS A 147 16.85 -12.72 18.09
C HIS A 147 15.65 -13.29 17.32
N ALA A 148 14.58 -12.51 17.22
CA ALA A 148 13.39 -12.81 16.43
C ALA A 148 13.06 -11.65 15.48
N ALA A 149 12.24 -11.91 14.48
CA ALA A 149 11.64 -10.88 13.63
C ALA A 149 10.12 -10.85 13.80
N ILE A 150 9.50 -9.68 13.65
CA ILE A 150 8.06 -9.56 13.43
C ILE A 150 7.85 -9.32 11.93
N ALA A 151 7.26 -10.30 11.24
CA ALA A 151 6.98 -10.26 9.82
C ALA A 151 5.76 -11.14 9.48
N SER A 152 5.44 -11.28 8.19
CA SER A 152 4.40 -12.18 7.70
C SER A 152 4.82 -13.64 7.82
N ASP A 153 3.85 -14.57 7.84
CA ASP A 153 4.12 -16.00 7.78
C ASP A 153 4.87 -16.39 6.48
N LEU A 154 4.50 -15.76 5.36
CA LEU A 154 5.19 -15.96 4.08
C LEU A 154 6.69 -15.63 4.16
N ALA A 155 7.07 -14.57 4.87
CA ALA A 155 8.49 -14.26 5.10
C ALA A 155 9.17 -15.38 5.90
N GLY A 156 8.48 -15.95 6.90
CA GLY A 156 8.95 -17.12 7.64
C GLY A 156 9.22 -18.33 6.72
N GLU A 157 8.29 -18.64 5.83
CA GLU A 157 8.42 -19.72 4.85
C GLU A 157 9.61 -19.48 3.89
N ILE A 158 9.70 -18.29 3.31
CA ILE A 158 10.74 -17.93 2.32
C ILE A 158 12.14 -18.02 2.93
N TYR A 159 12.31 -17.48 4.14
CA TYR A 159 13.64 -17.41 4.79
C TYR A 159 13.92 -18.60 5.72
N GLY A 160 13.00 -19.56 5.80
CA GLY A 160 13.19 -20.80 6.55
C GLY A 160 13.18 -20.63 8.07
N LEU A 161 12.50 -19.59 8.56
CA LEU A 161 12.25 -19.34 9.98
C LEU A 161 11.03 -20.15 10.47
N GLU A 162 10.91 -20.26 11.78
CA GLU A 162 9.78 -20.87 12.47
C GLU A 162 8.93 -19.78 13.12
N SER A 163 7.59 -19.84 12.93
CA SER A 163 6.66 -18.98 13.63
C SER A 163 6.43 -19.50 15.04
N LEU A 164 6.90 -18.76 16.03
CA LEU A 164 6.70 -19.09 17.45
C LEU A 164 5.33 -18.64 17.97
N CYS A 165 4.82 -17.53 17.44
CA CYS A 165 3.50 -16.97 17.72
C CYS A 165 2.97 -16.31 16.45
N GLY A 166 1.71 -16.55 16.11
CA GLY A 166 1.02 -15.87 14.99
C GLY A 166 -0.06 -14.93 15.50
N ASN A 167 -0.49 -14.01 14.62
CA ASN A 167 -1.55 -13.02 14.89
C ASN A 167 -1.27 -12.21 16.17
N ILE A 168 -0.06 -11.65 16.25
CA ILE A 168 0.44 -10.94 17.44
C ILE A 168 0.17 -9.43 17.39
N GLU A 169 -0.52 -8.95 16.38
CA GLU A 169 -0.93 -7.55 16.29
C GLU A 169 -1.94 -7.18 17.39
N ASP A 170 -1.78 -5.98 17.96
CA ASP A 170 -2.65 -5.45 19.04
C ASP A 170 -4.07 -5.10 18.52
N ALA A 171 -4.25 -4.92 17.20
CA ALA A 171 -5.51 -4.57 16.57
C ALA A 171 -5.96 -5.61 15.53
N GLU A 172 -7.08 -6.27 15.77
CA GLU A 172 -7.61 -7.35 14.91
C GLU A 172 -8.02 -6.91 13.48
N HIS A 173 -8.22 -5.59 13.26
CA HIS A 173 -8.71 -5.03 11.99
C HIS A 173 -7.62 -4.36 11.15
N ASN A 174 -6.37 -4.79 11.27
CA ASN A 174 -5.26 -4.24 10.51
C ASN A 174 -5.32 -4.70 9.05
N THR A 175 -5.70 -3.80 8.15
CA THR A 175 -5.81 -4.07 6.71
C THR A 175 -5.15 -2.96 5.91
N THR A 176 -4.34 -3.34 4.93
CA THR A 176 -3.74 -2.42 3.96
C THR A 176 -4.47 -2.53 2.64
N ARG A 177 -4.91 -1.39 2.12
CA ARG A 177 -5.45 -1.27 0.77
C ARG A 177 -4.31 -1.02 -0.20
N PHE A 178 -4.23 -1.85 -1.23
CA PHE A 178 -3.27 -1.75 -2.32
C PHE A 178 -3.98 -1.36 -3.61
N LEU A 179 -3.29 -0.59 -4.45
CA LEU A 179 -3.69 -0.29 -5.82
C LEU A 179 -2.86 -1.12 -6.77
N LEU A 180 -3.53 -1.80 -7.71
CA LEU A 180 -2.91 -2.39 -8.87
C LEU A 180 -2.88 -1.36 -9.98
N MET A 181 -1.70 -1.07 -10.53
CA MET A 181 -1.56 -0.06 -11.58
C MET A 181 -0.85 -0.64 -12.81
N ALA A 182 -1.16 -0.08 -13.97
CA ALA A 182 -0.60 -0.46 -15.26
C ALA A 182 -0.36 0.77 -16.14
N LYS A 183 0.39 0.56 -17.24
CA LYS A 183 0.62 1.60 -18.25
C LYS A 183 -0.62 1.88 -19.10
N ASP A 184 -1.38 0.82 -19.39
CA ASP A 184 -2.59 0.91 -20.18
C ASP A 184 -3.82 0.97 -19.24
N ALA A 185 -4.75 1.88 -19.53
CA ALA A 185 -6.03 1.93 -18.83
C ALA A 185 -6.87 0.69 -19.17
N LEU A 186 -7.71 0.28 -18.21
CA LEU A 186 -8.75 -0.69 -18.52
C LEU A 186 -9.87 -0.03 -19.31
N ASP A 187 -10.36 -0.73 -20.33
CA ASP A 187 -11.61 -0.40 -21.02
C ASP A 187 -12.75 -1.10 -20.26
N ILE A 188 -13.37 -0.35 -19.32
CA ILE A 188 -14.45 -0.84 -18.46
C ILE A 188 -15.73 -0.19 -18.95
N ALA A 189 -16.79 -0.98 -19.16
CA ALA A 189 -18.10 -0.44 -19.48
C ALA A 189 -18.75 0.20 -18.23
N PRO A 190 -19.54 1.27 -18.38
CA PRO A 190 -20.20 1.96 -17.26
C PRO A 190 -21.07 1.07 -16.35
N ASP A 191 -21.51 -0.09 -16.87
CA ASP A 191 -22.39 -1.04 -16.19
C ASP A 191 -21.65 -2.30 -15.68
N ASP A 192 -20.32 -2.32 -15.71
CA ASP A 192 -19.49 -3.49 -15.32
C ASP A 192 -19.35 -3.67 -13.79
N GLY A 193 -20.35 -3.35 -13.02
CA GLY A 193 -20.38 -3.58 -11.57
C GLY A 193 -20.02 -2.36 -10.74
N ASP A 194 -19.45 -2.59 -9.56
CA ASP A 194 -19.06 -1.52 -8.64
C ASP A 194 -17.75 -0.86 -9.12
N ILE A 195 -17.90 0.33 -9.70
CA ILE A 195 -16.78 1.11 -10.24
C ILE A 195 -16.50 2.30 -9.34
N MET A 196 -15.23 2.56 -9.08
CA MET A 196 -14.75 3.76 -8.39
C MET A 196 -13.86 4.56 -9.33
N THR A 197 -14.05 5.86 -9.37
CA THR A 197 -13.20 6.78 -10.13
C THR A 197 -12.28 7.54 -9.19
N SER A 198 -10.97 7.41 -9.41
CA SER A 198 -9.93 8.14 -8.69
C SER A 198 -9.33 9.22 -9.59
N PHE A 199 -9.17 10.42 -9.06
CA PHE A 199 -8.61 11.54 -9.82
C PHE A 199 -7.89 12.54 -8.92
N VAL A 200 -7.03 13.36 -9.53
CA VAL A 200 -6.33 14.47 -8.90
C VAL A 200 -6.80 15.77 -9.51
N PHE A 201 -7.05 16.78 -8.68
CA PHE A 201 -7.42 18.11 -9.16
C PHE A 201 -6.72 19.20 -8.35
N ARG A 202 -6.59 20.39 -8.95
CA ARG A 202 -6.02 21.56 -8.29
C ARG A 202 -7.05 22.69 -8.27
N VAL A 203 -7.16 23.39 -7.14
CA VAL A 203 -8.01 24.57 -7.02
C VAL A 203 -7.15 25.81 -6.80
N ARG A 204 -7.68 26.97 -7.23
CA ARG A 204 -7.07 28.26 -6.91
C ARG A 204 -7.20 28.53 -5.41
N ASN A 205 -6.17 29.13 -4.80
CA ASN A 205 -6.21 29.50 -3.38
C ASN A 205 -7.02 30.78 -3.18
N VAL A 206 -8.34 30.67 -3.29
CA VAL A 206 -9.30 31.75 -3.03
C VAL A 206 -10.43 31.25 -2.12
N PRO A 207 -11.13 32.16 -1.39
CA PRO A 207 -12.21 31.75 -0.49
C PRO A 207 -13.26 30.88 -1.19
N ALA A 208 -13.65 29.78 -0.52
CA ALA A 208 -14.65 28.81 -0.96
C ALA A 208 -14.31 28.05 -2.26
N ALA A 209 -13.05 28.05 -2.75
CA ALA A 209 -12.68 27.36 -3.99
C ALA A 209 -12.97 25.86 -3.90
N LEU A 210 -12.51 25.20 -2.83
CA LEU A 210 -12.77 23.77 -2.63
C LEU A 210 -14.25 23.46 -2.51
N TYR A 211 -15.00 24.26 -1.74
CA TYR A 211 -16.46 24.09 -1.61
C TYR A 211 -17.18 24.13 -2.97
N LYS A 212 -16.82 25.11 -3.82
CA LYS A 212 -17.39 25.23 -5.17
C LYS A 212 -16.97 24.07 -6.08
N ALA A 213 -15.71 23.64 -6.00
CA ALA A 213 -15.21 22.51 -6.76
C ALA A 213 -15.94 21.20 -6.43
N LEU A 214 -16.33 21.00 -5.16
CA LEU A 214 -17.04 19.80 -4.70
C LEU A 214 -18.55 19.88 -4.90
N GLY A 215 -19.11 21.06 -5.19
CA GLY A 215 -20.56 21.29 -5.29
C GLY A 215 -21.24 20.40 -6.32
N GLY A 216 -20.61 20.19 -7.48
CA GLY A 216 -21.13 19.37 -8.56
C GLY A 216 -21.37 17.90 -8.16
N PHE A 217 -20.54 17.33 -7.29
CA PHE A 217 -20.73 15.97 -6.80
C PHE A 217 -21.98 15.85 -5.94
N ALA A 218 -22.19 16.81 -5.03
CA ALA A 218 -23.39 16.84 -4.19
C ALA A 218 -24.67 17.03 -4.99
N THR A 219 -24.69 17.96 -5.95
CA THR A 219 -25.89 18.28 -6.76
C THR A 219 -26.25 17.17 -7.74
N ASN A 220 -25.26 16.38 -8.18
CA ASN A 220 -25.48 15.24 -9.08
C ASN A 220 -25.60 13.89 -8.33
N GLY A 221 -25.65 13.89 -7.00
CA GLY A 221 -25.88 12.71 -6.18
C GLY A 221 -24.70 11.73 -6.19
N ILE A 222 -23.48 12.20 -6.39
CA ILE A 222 -22.26 11.39 -6.39
C ILE A 222 -21.68 11.31 -4.99
N ASN A 223 -21.50 10.09 -4.51
CA ASN A 223 -20.82 9.84 -3.23
C ASN A 223 -19.30 9.98 -3.39
N MET A 224 -18.69 10.77 -2.51
CA MET A 224 -17.23 10.91 -2.42
C MET A 224 -16.75 10.07 -1.23
N VAL A 225 -15.97 9.02 -1.52
CA VAL A 225 -15.50 8.08 -0.50
C VAL A 225 -14.15 8.47 0.08
N LYS A 226 -13.38 9.28 -0.68
CA LYS A 226 -12.07 9.77 -0.20
C LYS A 226 -11.77 11.17 -0.74
N LEU A 227 -11.17 11.99 0.12
CA LEU A 227 -10.62 13.31 -0.23
C LEU A 227 -9.36 13.57 0.60
N GLU A 228 -8.21 13.67 -0.08
CA GLU A 228 -6.92 13.95 0.53
C GLU A 228 -6.33 15.24 -0.04
N SER A 229 -5.71 16.04 0.81
CA SER A 229 -5.10 17.31 0.39
C SER A 229 -3.58 17.23 0.38
N TYR A 230 -2.95 17.93 -0.57
CA TYR A 230 -1.50 18.02 -0.71
C TYR A 230 -1.02 19.46 -0.74
N LEU A 231 0.16 19.67 -0.13
CA LEU A 231 0.91 20.91 -0.26
C LEU A 231 1.63 20.93 -1.62
N VAL A 232 1.53 22.01 -2.34
CA VAL A 232 2.13 22.17 -3.68
C VAL A 232 3.19 23.25 -3.64
N GLY A 233 4.31 23.01 -4.33
CA GLY A 233 5.34 24.02 -4.57
C GLY A 233 6.12 24.46 -3.32
N GLY A 234 6.21 23.62 -2.29
CA GLY A 234 6.94 23.93 -1.05
C GLY A 234 6.26 24.97 -0.15
N GLY A 235 5.03 25.36 -0.47
CA GLY A 235 4.21 26.24 0.37
C GLY A 235 3.33 25.47 1.34
N PHE A 236 2.90 26.11 2.44
CA PHE A 236 1.94 25.54 3.40
C PHE A 236 0.47 25.71 2.95
N ILE A 237 0.22 25.67 1.64
CA ILE A 237 -1.10 25.86 1.06
C ILE A 237 -1.49 24.56 0.35
N ALA A 238 -2.56 23.93 0.83
CA ALA A 238 -3.17 22.79 0.15
C ALA A 238 -3.97 23.30 -1.05
N ALA A 239 -3.48 23.03 -2.25
CA ALA A 239 -4.14 23.43 -3.50
C ALA A 239 -4.38 22.25 -4.45
N GLN A 240 -3.80 21.07 -4.16
CA GLN A 240 -4.01 19.82 -4.90
C GLN A 240 -4.73 18.81 -4.02
N PHE A 241 -5.64 18.08 -4.63
CA PHE A 241 -6.47 17.10 -3.95
C PHE A 241 -6.50 15.81 -4.75
N TYR A 242 -6.44 14.68 -4.03
CA TYR A 242 -6.79 13.36 -4.55
C TYR A 242 -8.18 13.02 -4.06
N ALA A 243 -9.04 12.59 -4.94
CA ALA A 243 -10.39 12.18 -4.60
C ALA A 243 -10.75 10.83 -5.21
N GLU A 244 -11.63 10.12 -4.54
CA GLU A 244 -12.27 8.90 -5.02
C GLU A 244 -13.78 9.06 -4.89
N VAL A 245 -14.50 8.71 -5.95
CA VAL A 245 -15.95 8.80 -6.02
C VAL A 245 -16.53 7.52 -6.60
N ASP A 246 -17.74 7.18 -6.19
CA ASP A 246 -18.48 6.06 -6.75
C ASP A 246 -18.94 6.36 -8.18
N GLY A 247 -18.80 5.38 -9.07
CA GLY A 247 -19.32 5.41 -10.43
C GLY A 247 -18.24 5.55 -11.51
N HIS A 248 -18.68 5.28 -12.75
CA HIS A 248 -17.87 5.40 -13.95
C HIS A 248 -17.93 6.84 -14.51
N PRO A 249 -16.83 7.40 -15.07
CA PRO A 249 -16.80 8.78 -15.57
C PRO A 249 -17.85 9.09 -16.66
N GLU A 250 -18.27 8.10 -17.44
CA GLU A 250 -19.31 8.25 -18.48
C GLU A 250 -20.74 8.21 -17.92
N ASN A 251 -20.94 7.75 -16.67
CA ASN A 251 -22.25 7.80 -16.03
C ASN A 251 -22.68 9.26 -15.93
N ARG A 252 -23.93 9.54 -16.33
CA ARG A 252 -24.46 10.91 -16.47
C ARG A 252 -24.18 11.80 -15.26
N GLY A 253 -24.42 11.28 -14.04
CA GLY A 253 -24.22 12.05 -12.80
C GLY A 253 -22.76 12.44 -12.60
N LEU A 254 -21.85 11.45 -12.69
CA LEU A 254 -20.42 11.69 -12.50
C LEU A 254 -19.83 12.58 -13.61
N ARG A 255 -20.23 12.35 -14.86
CA ARG A 255 -19.78 13.20 -15.98
C ARG A 255 -20.16 14.66 -15.76
N LEU A 256 -21.40 14.96 -15.35
CA LEU A 256 -21.84 16.33 -15.06
C LEU A 256 -21.06 16.93 -13.88
N ALA A 257 -20.82 16.14 -12.83
CA ALA A 257 -20.03 16.59 -11.67
C ALA A 257 -18.57 16.91 -12.06
N LEU A 258 -17.94 16.10 -12.91
CA LEU A 258 -16.58 16.33 -13.41
C LEU A 258 -16.53 17.55 -14.37
N GLU A 259 -17.56 17.75 -15.20
CA GLU A 259 -17.69 18.96 -16.02
C GLU A 259 -17.77 20.21 -15.15
N GLU A 260 -18.60 20.21 -14.09
CA GLU A 260 -18.67 21.33 -13.13
C GLU A 260 -17.34 21.55 -12.41
N LEU A 261 -16.65 20.47 -11.98
CA LEU A 261 -15.32 20.55 -11.35
C LEU A 261 -14.34 21.32 -12.22
N SER A 262 -14.34 21.08 -13.54
CA SER A 262 -13.40 21.68 -14.49
C SER A 262 -13.46 23.20 -14.56
N PHE A 263 -14.56 23.84 -14.14
CA PHE A 263 -14.68 25.30 -14.08
C PHE A 263 -13.91 25.92 -12.91
N PHE A 264 -13.62 25.13 -11.88
CA PHE A 264 -12.98 25.59 -10.64
C PHE A 264 -11.53 25.12 -10.47
N THR A 265 -11.04 24.29 -11.39
CA THR A 265 -9.73 23.59 -11.30
C THR A 265 -8.78 23.96 -12.44
#